data_d12146298eb4fb9b5c3e8b6d828458e3
#
_entry.id   d12146298eb4fb9b5c3e8b6d828458e3
#
_cell.length_a   1.000
_cell.length_b   1.000
_cell.length_c   1.000
_cell.angle_alpha   90.00
_cell.angle_beta   90.00
_cell.angle_gamma   90.00
#
_symmetry.space_group_name_H-M   'P 1'
#
loop_
_entity.id
_entity.type
_entity.pdbx_description
1 polymer ?
#
loop_
_entity_poly.entity_id
_entity_poly.type
_entity_poly.pdbx_seq_one_letter_code
_entity_poly.pdbx_strand_id
1 'polypeptide(L)'
;MIKRFTPLIAALAVCLLVGLLVWHSEAPIPSQTDVVKMVAVSPKPPMAAPVREPAPVQGRLASAASGRLKRPLTGPSDLVLPERVTALWQKPVPEPVFEEFRRWTESFLTSGVDAEQGVELALQRRQEMLDLIDKDPRRALELAVPESVRQRLPAGVLALLEQRVDARGDLLVQAKTSATGGCEITRTATLQDGQVFEAHTYGRRGAMPTRDNIGIHGVALDGKMALSDLPGRVLEPVEVAARVAAGEKIEVGADLTGTAPQADDLEEVVIAWDDTRMTRFRGKAPATAALIDAESGEQSAEPATDGS
;
A
#
# COMPACT_ATOMS: atom_id res chain seq x y z
N MET A 1 -31.35 -33.12 45.87
CA MET A 1 -30.97 -31.91 45.13
C MET A 1 -29.45 -31.72 45.04
N ILE A 2 -28.69 -32.65 44.46
CA ILE A 2 -27.20 -32.53 44.38
C ILE A 2 -26.72 -33.11 43.05
N LYS A 3 -27.17 -32.62 41.88
CA LYS A 3 -26.74 -33.12 40.57
C LYS A 3 -26.40 -32.05 39.51
N ARG A 4 -26.23 -30.75 39.88
CA ARG A 4 -26.00 -29.67 38.87
C ARG A 4 -24.68 -28.90 39.01
N PHE A 5 -23.74 -29.29 39.87
CA PHE A 5 -22.47 -28.58 40.08
C PHE A 5 -21.23 -29.21 39.44
N THR A 6 -21.33 -30.43 38.90
CA THR A 6 -20.17 -31.17 38.37
C THR A 6 -19.59 -30.61 37.05
N PRO A 7 -20.34 -30.00 36.11
CA PRO A 7 -19.74 -29.48 34.89
C PRO A 7 -18.92 -28.18 35.08
N LEU A 8 -19.24 -27.38 36.09
CA LEU A 8 -18.56 -26.10 36.30
C LEU A 8 -17.12 -26.30 36.87
N ILE A 9 -16.92 -27.30 37.69
CA ILE A 9 -15.60 -27.61 38.29
C ILE A 9 -14.65 -28.20 37.24
N ALA A 10 -15.18 -29.00 36.30
CA ALA A 10 -14.37 -29.57 35.22
C ALA A 10 -13.85 -28.48 34.24
N ALA A 11 -14.70 -27.46 33.92
CA ALA A 11 -14.31 -26.35 33.05
C ALA A 11 -13.23 -25.46 33.68
N LEU A 12 -13.29 -25.23 34.99
CA LEU A 12 -12.29 -24.44 35.72
C LEU A 12 -10.92 -25.14 35.80
N ALA A 13 -10.90 -26.47 35.97
CA ALA A 13 -9.69 -27.26 35.99
C ALA A 13 -8.97 -27.26 34.63
N VAL A 14 -9.67 -27.31 33.52
CA VAL A 14 -9.09 -27.26 32.17
C VAL A 14 -8.49 -25.88 31.88
N CYS A 15 -9.15 -24.79 32.26
CA CYS A 15 -8.62 -23.44 32.09
C CYS A 15 -7.33 -23.20 32.90
N LEU A 16 -7.24 -23.74 34.12
CA LEU A 16 -6.03 -23.65 34.93
C LEU A 16 -4.87 -24.46 34.36
N LEU A 17 -5.13 -25.62 33.77
CA LEU A 17 -4.11 -26.48 33.15
C LEU A 17 -3.54 -25.86 31.87
N VAL A 18 -4.37 -25.22 31.06
CA VAL A 18 -3.94 -24.50 29.85
C VAL A 18 -3.14 -23.23 30.20
N GLY A 19 -3.55 -22.50 31.25
CA GLY A 19 -2.80 -21.33 31.74
C GLY A 19 -1.41 -21.68 32.29
N LEU A 20 -1.25 -22.84 32.94
CA LEU A 20 0.05 -23.30 33.46
C LEU A 20 1.00 -23.79 32.36
N LEU A 21 0.47 -24.38 31.28
CA LEU A 21 1.24 -24.81 30.09
C LEU A 21 1.78 -23.64 29.29
N VAL A 22 1.05 -22.52 29.19
CA VAL A 22 1.51 -21.32 28.50
C VAL A 22 2.62 -20.61 29.29
N TRP A 23 2.57 -20.62 30.61
CA TRP A 23 3.59 -19.97 31.45
C TRP A 23 4.93 -20.72 31.51
N HIS A 24 4.96 -22.02 31.21
CA HIS A 24 6.22 -22.81 31.25
C HIS A 24 6.95 -22.85 29.90
N SER A 25 6.47 -22.12 28.86
CA SER A 25 7.05 -22.12 27.53
C SER A 25 8.03 -20.96 27.25
N GLU A 26 8.32 -20.11 28.24
CA GLU A 26 9.39 -19.11 28.11
C GLU A 26 10.76 -19.78 28.43
N ALA A 27 11.37 -20.35 27.38
CA ALA A 27 12.77 -20.74 27.42
C ALA A 27 13.66 -19.48 27.49
N PRO A 28 14.69 -19.43 28.37
CA PRO A 28 15.58 -18.28 28.42
C PRO A 28 16.40 -18.16 27.13
N ILE A 29 16.37 -16.99 26.53
CA ILE A 29 17.21 -16.61 25.39
C ILE A 29 18.68 -16.64 25.87
N PRO A 30 19.59 -17.44 25.27
CA PRO A 30 21.00 -17.38 25.60
C PRO A 30 21.59 -16.05 25.14
N SER A 31 22.10 -15.28 26.11
CA SER A 31 22.92 -14.09 25.84
C SER A 31 24.27 -14.53 25.26
N GLN A 32 24.43 -14.46 23.95
CA GLN A 32 25.73 -14.56 23.31
C GLN A 32 26.40 -13.18 23.32
N THR A 33 27.16 -12.93 24.36
CA THR A 33 28.24 -11.95 24.41
C THR A 33 29.55 -12.67 24.08
N ASP A 34 29.77 -12.99 22.82
CA ASP A 34 31.09 -13.31 22.31
C ASP A 34 31.72 -12.05 21.71
N VAL A 35 32.54 -11.42 22.52
CA VAL A 35 33.47 -10.36 22.13
C VAL A 35 34.51 -10.95 21.20
N VAL A 36 34.31 -10.89 19.90
CA VAL A 36 35.36 -11.19 18.91
C VAL A 36 36.34 -10.04 18.94
N LYS A 37 37.50 -10.31 19.58
CA LYS A 37 38.68 -9.45 19.59
C LYS A 37 39.25 -9.37 18.19
N MET A 38 38.81 -8.36 17.39
CA MET A 38 39.39 -8.08 16.09
C MET A 38 40.82 -7.54 16.28
N VAL A 39 41.77 -8.36 15.92
CA VAL A 39 43.15 -7.95 15.72
C VAL A 39 43.20 -7.03 14.53
N ALA A 40 43.53 -5.76 14.78
CA ALA A 40 43.79 -4.78 13.72
C ALA A 40 45.06 -5.13 12.98
N VAL A 41 44.93 -5.69 11.78
CA VAL A 41 46.02 -5.79 10.83
C VAL A 41 45.98 -4.51 10.01
N SER A 42 46.99 -3.66 10.27
CA SER A 42 47.24 -2.42 9.54
C SER A 42 47.70 -2.77 8.10
N PRO A 43 46.97 -2.40 7.03
CA PRO A 43 47.48 -2.61 5.67
C PRO A 43 48.52 -1.54 5.37
N LYS A 44 49.71 -2.02 4.99
CA LYS A 44 50.82 -1.26 4.44
C LYS A 44 50.36 -0.52 3.18
N PRO A 45 50.60 0.82 3.03
CA PRO A 45 50.18 1.53 1.83
C PRO A 45 50.92 1.02 0.58
N PRO A 46 50.21 0.78 -0.54
CA PRO A 46 50.87 0.47 -1.81
C PRO A 46 51.59 1.69 -2.37
N MET A 47 52.81 1.47 -2.82
CA MET A 47 53.64 2.42 -3.55
C MET A 47 52.88 2.97 -4.76
N ALA A 48 52.87 4.30 -4.89
CA ALA A 48 52.30 5.01 -6.03
C ALA A 48 53.00 4.61 -7.32
N ALA A 49 52.22 4.05 -8.27
CA ALA A 49 52.63 3.93 -9.65
C ALA A 49 52.45 5.27 -10.36
N PRO A 50 53.27 5.61 -11.36
CA PRO A 50 53.26 6.93 -12.01
C PRO A 50 51.94 7.11 -12.77
N VAL A 51 51.27 8.25 -12.49
CA VAL A 51 50.08 8.73 -13.18
C VAL A 51 50.42 8.95 -14.66
N ARG A 52 49.86 8.12 -15.52
CA ARG A 52 49.84 8.34 -16.96
C ARG A 52 48.66 9.24 -17.27
N GLU A 53 48.97 10.46 -17.67
CA GLU A 53 47.99 11.44 -18.16
C GLU A 53 47.16 10.84 -19.32
N PRO A 54 45.83 10.73 -19.25
CA PRO A 54 45.05 10.28 -20.39
C PRO A 54 44.93 11.41 -21.41
N ALA A 55 45.34 11.11 -22.65
CA ALA A 55 45.12 11.99 -23.78
C ALA A 55 43.63 12.32 -23.97
N PRO A 56 43.29 13.52 -24.45
CA PRO A 56 41.91 13.91 -24.65
C PRO A 56 41.28 13.07 -25.78
N VAL A 57 40.44 12.11 -25.40
CA VAL A 57 39.60 11.40 -26.36
C VAL A 57 38.43 12.35 -26.72
N GLN A 58 38.57 13.04 -27.84
CA GLN A 58 37.47 13.65 -28.53
C GLN A 58 36.53 12.54 -29.06
N GLY A 59 35.75 11.92 -28.18
CA GLY A 59 34.65 11.05 -28.54
C GLY A 59 33.49 11.89 -29.02
N ARG A 60 33.24 11.87 -30.33
CA ARG A 60 31.94 12.25 -30.92
C ARG A 60 30.85 11.54 -30.13
N LEU A 61 30.11 12.26 -29.29
CA LEU A 61 28.81 11.84 -28.81
C LEU A 61 27.92 11.69 -30.04
N ALA A 62 27.88 10.48 -30.57
CA ALA A 62 26.83 10.08 -31.48
C ALA A 62 25.53 10.30 -30.69
N SER A 63 24.73 11.25 -31.19
CA SER A 63 23.37 11.50 -30.79
C SER A 63 22.59 10.18 -30.93
N ALA A 64 22.65 9.34 -29.91
CA ALA A 64 21.79 8.16 -29.81
C ALA A 64 20.37 8.69 -29.71
N ALA A 65 19.61 8.37 -30.73
CA ALA A 65 18.24 8.69 -30.92
C ALA A 65 17.47 8.70 -29.59
N SER A 66 17.11 9.89 -29.12
CA SER A 66 15.98 10.10 -28.23
C SER A 66 14.76 9.48 -28.92
N GLY A 67 14.57 8.20 -28.70
CA GLY A 67 13.28 7.54 -28.93
C GLY A 67 12.27 8.26 -28.05
N ARG A 68 11.75 9.34 -28.61
CA ARG A 68 10.65 10.12 -28.08
C ARG A 68 9.52 9.15 -27.78
N LEU A 69 9.40 8.72 -26.53
CA LEU A 69 8.14 8.24 -25.97
C LEU A 69 7.12 9.39 -26.13
N LYS A 70 6.59 9.49 -27.35
CA LYS A 70 5.47 10.35 -27.69
C LYS A 70 4.21 9.72 -27.12
N ARG A 71 4.07 9.75 -25.81
CA ARG A 71 2.77 9.79 -25.18
C ARG A 71 2.78 11.08 -24.37
N PRO A 72 1.97 12.08 -24.73
CA PRO A 72 1.77 13.20 -23.83
C PRO A 72 1.32 12.59 -22.51
N LEU A 73 2.04 12.84 -21.43
CA LEU A 73 1.52 12.68 -20.09
C LEU A 73 0.21 13.43 -20.12
N THR A 74 -0.90 12.73 -19.97
CA THR A 74 -2.23 13.31 -19.86
C THR A 74 -2.09 14.44 -18.85
N GLY A 75 -2.49 15.65 -19.25
CA GLY A 75 -2.36 16.83 -18.40
C GLY A 75 -3.19 16.66 -17.11
N PRO A 76 -2.96 17.49 -16.07
CA PRO A 76 -3.74 17.44 -14.83
C PRO A 76 -5.26 17.49 -15.04
N SER A 77 -5.72 18.01 -16.19
CA SER A 77 -7.13 18.08 -16.57
C SER A 77 -7.83 16.72 -16.74
N ASP A 78 -7.08 15.62 -16.88
CA ASP A 78 -7.66 14.28 -17.09
C ASP A 78 -7.75 13.46 -15.80
N LEU A 79 -7.43 14.05 -14.64
CA LEU A 79 -7.56 13.39 -13.36
C LEU A 79 -9.04 13.37 -12.97
N VAL A 80 -9.60 12.16 -12.95
CA VAL A 80 -10.99 11.93 -12.54
C VAL A 80 -10.95 11.31 -11.15
N LEU A 81 -11.81 11.82 -10.25
CA LEU A 81 -11.98 11.26 -8.93
C LEU A 81 -12.38 9.78 -9.06
N PRO A 82 -11.63 8.84 -8.46
CA PRO A 82 -11.92 7.42 -8.59
C PRO A 82 -13.27 7.08 -7.98
N GLU A 83 -13.95 6.13 -8.60
CA GLU A 83 -15.15 5.55 -8.01
C GLU A 83 -14.81 4.90 -6.65
N ARG A 84 -15.70 5.04 -5.66
CA ARG A 84 -15.49 4.40 -4.36
C ARG A 84 -15.41 2.89 -4.51
N VAL A 85 -14.49 2.26 -3.79
CA VAL A 85 -14.31 0.80 -3.82
C VAL A 85 -15.61 0.07 -3.46
N THR A 86 -16.42 0.63 -2.54
CA THR A 86 -17.74 0.07 -2.20
C THR A 86 -18.68 0.02 -3.40
N ALA A 87 -18.67 1.06 -4.24
CA ALA A 87 -19.50 1.09 -5.44
C ALA A 87 -19.00 0.11 -6.52
N LEU A 88 -17.68 -0.05 -6.64
CA LEU A 88 -17.08 -1.07 -7.50
C LEU A 88 -17.40 -2.49 -7.03
N TRP A 89 -17.38 -2.72 -5.72
CA TRP A 89 -17.70 -4.02 -5.09
C TRP A 89 -19.12 -4.49 -5.38
N GLN A 90 -20.07 -3.57 -5.58
CA GLN A 90 -21.45 -3.91 -5.90
C GLN A 90 -21.65 -4.39 -7.34
N LYS A 91 -20.67 -4.21 -8.21
CA LYS A 91 -20.72 -4.60 -9.61
C LYS A 91 -20.19 -6.03 -9.77
N PRO A 92 -20.83 -6.87 -10.62
CA PRO A 92 -20.24 -8.15 -10.99
C PRO A 92 -18.87 -7.95 -11.64
N VAL A 93 -17.93 -8.83 -11.33
CA VAL A 93 -16.58 -8.76 -11.88
C VAL A 93 -16.30 -9.94 -12.81
N PRO A 94 -15.53 -9.76 -13.88
CA PRO A 94 -15.26 -10.82 -14.85
C PRO A 94 -14.29 -11.89 -14.32
N GLU A 95 -13.51 -11.59 -13.28
CA GLU A 95 -12.57 -12.51 -12.66
C GLU A 95 -13.33 -13.53 -11.79
N PRO A 96 -13.35 -14.85 -12.16
CA PRO A 96 -14.23 -15.83 -11.52
C PRO A 96 -13.99 -15.98 -10.01
N VAL A 97 -12.71 -16.01 -9.59
CA VAL A 97 -12.34 -16.20 -8.17
C VAL A 97 -12.78 -15.00 -7.31
N PHE A 98 -12.65 -13.77 -7.83
CA PHE A 98 -13.11 -12.58 -7.13
C PHE A 98 -14.63 -12.52 -7.05
N GLU A 99 -15.32 -12.87 -8.12
CA GLU A 99 -16.77 -12.91 -8.17
C GLU A 99 -17.35 -13.98 -7.23
N GLU A 100 -16.72 -15.14 -7.15
CA GLU A 100 -17.14 -16.23 -6.25
C GLU A 100 -16.95 -15.81 -4.79
N PHE A 101 -15.81 -15.21 -4.43
CA PHE A 101 -15.58 -14.66 -3.11
C PHE A 101 -16.57 -13.55 -2.75
N ARG A 102 -16.90 -12.67 -3.70
CA ARG A 102 -17.88 -11.60 -3.51
C ARG A 102 -19.27 -12.17 -3.19
N ARG A 103 -19.74 -13.17 -3.97
CA ARG A 103 -21.03 -13.84 -3.76
C ARG A 103 -21.08 -14.58 -2.42
N TRP A 104 -20.01 -15.28 -2.08
CA TRP A 104 -19.91 -15.89 -0.76
C TRP A 104 -20.03 -14.83 0.34
N THR A 105 -19.32 -13.73 0.21
CA THR A 105 -19.36 -12.62 1.17
C THR A 105 -20.81 -12.08 1.35
N GLU A 106 -21.54 -11.84 0.27
CA GLU A 106 -22.93 -11.41 0.32
C GLU A 106 -23.83 -12.42 1.06
N SER A 107 -23.65 -13.69 0.78
CA SER A 107 -24.37 -14.78 1.44
C SER A 107 -24.01 -14.88 2.92
N PHE A 108 -22.71 -14.78 3.27
CA PHE A 108 -22.22 -14.80 4.63
C PHE A 108 -22.79 -13.63 5.45
N LEU A 109 -22.77 -12.43 4.92
CA LEU A 109 -23.26 -11.23 5.59
C LEU A 109 -24.77 -11.24 5.78
N THR A 110 -25.53 -12.01 4.99
CA THR A 110 -27.00 -12.13 5.05
C THR A 110 -27.45 -13.27 5.94
N SER A 111 -26.81 -14.43 5.87
CA SER A 111 -27.29 -15.67 6.48
C SER A 111 -26.27 -16.36 7.41
N GLY A 112 -25.03 -15.86 7.50
CA GLY A 112 -24.00 -16.45 8.35
C GLY A 112 -23.52 -17.82 7.90
N VAL A 113 -23.57 -18.09 6.58
CA VAL A 113 -23.11 -19.38 6.01
C VAL A 113 -21.64 -19.61 6.21
N ASP A 114 -21.28 -20.85 6.22
CA ASP A 114 -19.99 -21.53 6.20
C ASP A 114 -18.71 -20.64 6.11
N ALA A 115 -18.13 -20.38 7.29
CA ALA A 115 -16.90 -19.61 7.39
C ALA A 115 -15.69 -20.38 6.83
N GLU A 116 -15.72 -21.72 6.78
CA GLU A 116 -14.62 -22.55 6.26
C GLU A 116 -14.52 -22.38 4.74
N GLN A 117 -15.66 -22.37 4.03
CA GLN A 117 -15.70 -22.05 2.61
C GLN A 117 -15.11 -20.66 2.33
N GLY A 118 -15.35 -19.70 3.22
CA GLY A 118 -14.78 -18.36 3.11
C GLY A 118 -13.26 -18.32 3.20
N VAL A 119 -12.67 -19.14 4.04
CA VAL A 119 -11.21 -19.28 4.14
C VAL A 119 -10.63 -19.88 2.85
N GLU A 120 -11.26 -20.89 2.30
CA GLU A 120 -10.81 -21.53 1.05
C GLU A 120 -10.86 -20.54 -0.13
N LEU A 121 -11.97 -19.82 -0.29
CA LEU A 121 -12.12 -18.81 -1.33
C LEU A 121 -11.15 -17.63 -1.12
N ALA A 122 -10.88 -17.23 0.12
CA ALA A 122 -9.91 -16.19 0.43
C ALA A 122 -8.48 -16.62 0.07
N LEU A 123 -8.11 -17.88 0.23
CA LEU A 123 -6.81 -18.42 -0.19
C LEU A 123 -6.65 -18.37 -1.71
N GLN A 124 -7.68 -18.79 -2.46
CA GLN A 124 -7.66 -18.71 -3.93
C GLN A 124 -7.56 -17.26 -4.40
N ARG A 125 -8.40 -16.38 -3.82
CA ARG A 125 -8.39 -14.96 -4.11
C ARG A 125 -7.03 -14.30 -3.79
N ARG A 126 -6.37 -14.71 -2.70
CA ARG A 126 -5.05 -14.21 -2.32
C ARG A 126 -4.02 -14.47 -3.42
N GLN A 127 -4.01 -15.65 -4.01
CA GLN A 127 -3.08 -16.00 -5.08
C GLN A 127 -3.33 -15.14 -6.33
N GLU A 128 -4.58 -15.01 -6.74
CA GLU A 128 -4.96 -14.16 -7.89
C GLU A 128 -4.68 -12.67 -7.60
N MET A 129 -4.83 -12.23 -6.36
CA MET A 129 -4.52 -10.84 -5.97
C MET A 129 -3.01 -10.55 -6.09
N LEU A 130 -2.14 -11.47 -5.69
CA LEU A 130 -0.69 -11.33 -5.88
C LEU A 130 -0.33 -11.20 -7.36
N ASP A 131 -0.95 -12.01 -8.20
CA ASP A 131 -0.79 -11.96 -9.64
C ASP A 131 -1.25 -10.62 -10.24
N LEU A 132 -2.37 -10.09 -9.75
CA LEU A 132 -2.88 -8.78 -10.18
C LEU A 132 -1.98 -7.63 -9.72
N ILE A 133 -1.46 -7.68 -8.50
CA ILE A 133 -0.51 -6.66 -8.01
C ILE A 133 0.66 -6.55 -8.98
N ASP A 134 1.19 -7.66 -9.46
CA ASP A 134 2.32 -7.68 -10.39
C ASP A 134 1.95 -7.22 -11.81
N LYS A 135 0.81 -7.66 -12.33
CA LYS A 135 0.46 -7.52 -13.76
C LYS A 135 -0.45 -6.33 -14.05
N ASP A 136 -1.39 -6.04 -13.16
CA ASP A 136 -2.37 -4.97 -13.27
C ASP A 136 -2.67 -4.35 -11.89
N PRO A 137 -1.75 -3.53 -11.35
CA PRO A 137 -1.91 -2.93 -10.03
C PRO A 137 -3.16 -2.04 -9.92
N ARG A 138 -3.62 -1.44 -11.01
CA ARG A 138 -4.88 -0.69 -11.03
C ARG A 138 -6.05 -1.61 -10.74
N ARG A 139 -6.10 -2.76 -11.40
CA ARG A 139 -7.18 -3.74 -11.22
C ARG A 139 -7.16 -4.33 -9.80
N ALA A 140 -5.97 -4.57 -9.24
CA ALA A 140 -5.82 -5.00 -7.85
C ALA A 140 -6.47 -4.01 -6.87
N LEU A 141 -6.28 -2.70 -7.08
CA LEU A 141 -6.92 -1.65 -6.27
C LEU A 141 -8.45 -1.63 -6.41
N GLU A 142 -8.96 -1.81 -7.63
CA GLU A 142 -10.40 -1.84 -7.92
C GLU A 142 -11.10 -3.04 -7.27
N LEU A 143 -10.40 -4.19 -7.18
CA LEU A 143 -10.92 -5.45 -6.63
C LEU A 143 -10.64 -5.62 -5.13
N ALA A 144 -10.02 -4.65 -4.48
CA ALA A 144 -9.75 -4.70 -3.06
C ALA A 144 -11.06 -4.74 -2.25
N VAL A 145 -11.07 -5.54 -1.16
CA VAL A 145 -12.27 -5.66 -0.30
C VAL A 145 -12.53 -4.34 0.42
N PRO A 146 -13.75 -3.78 0.32
CA PRO A 146 -14.12 -2.54 1.02
C PRO A 146 -14.01 -2.70 2.54
N GLU A 147 -13.69 -1.62 3.25
CA GLU A 147 -13.60 -1.64 4.70
C GLU A 147 -14.94 -1.96 5.37
N SER A 148 -16.05 -1.46 4.83
CA SER A 148 -17.41 -1.77 5.27
C SER A 148 -17.75 -3.28 5.20
N VAL A 149 -17.12 -4.02 4.31
CA VAL A 149 -17.22 -5.47 4.19
C VAL A 149 -16.26 -6.15 5.17
N ARG A 150 -14.97 -5.71 5.18
CA ARG A 150 -13.91 -6.29 6.01
C ARG A 150 -14.27 -6.36 7.48
N GLN A 151 -14.83 -5.29 8.05
CA GLN A 151 -15.24 -5.21 9.47
C GLN A 151 -16.25 -6.28 9.89
N ARG A 152 -16.89 -6.94 8.94
CA ARG A 152 -17.94 -7.94 9.18
C ARG A 152 -17.49 -9.37 8.84
N LEU A 153 -16.26 -9.55 8.34
CA LEU A 153 -15.74 -10.86 7.96
C LEU A 153 -15.09 -11.57 9.15
N PRO A 154 -15.06 -12.92 9.15
CA PRO A 154 -14.37 -13.71 10.16
C PRO A 154 -12.86 -13.44 10.16
N ALA A 155 -12.23 -13.49 11.33
CA ALA A 155 -10.80 -13.24 11.49
C ALA A 155 -9.91 -14.15 10.61
N GLY A 156 -10.30 -15.42 10.42
CA GLY A 156 -9.59 -16.37 9.56
C GLY A 156 -9.59 -15.95 8.08
N VAL A 157 -10.66 -15.32 7.61
CA VAL A 157 -10.74 -14.75 6.25
C VAL A 157 -9.91 -13.47 6.17
N LEU A 158 -10.07 -12.56 7.15
CA LEU A 158 -9.35 -11.29 7.19
C LEU A 158 -7.83 -11.45 7.13
N ALA A 159 -7.29 -12.46 7.80
CA ALA A 159 -5.85 -12.75 7.81
C ALA A 159 -5.27 -13.11 6.42
N LEU A 160 -6.12 -13.46 5.48
CA LEU A 160 -5.74 -13.85 4.11
C LEU A 160 -5.90 -12.74 3.09
N LEU A 161 -6.61 -11.67 3.44
CA LEU A 161 -6.87 -10.55 2.54
C LEU A 161 -5.70 -9.57 2.49
N GLU A 162 -5.63 -8.83 1.39
CA GLU A 162 -4.72 -7.70 1.22
C GLU A 162 -4.93 -6.65 2.33
N GLN A 163 -3.86 -5.98 2.71
CA GLN A 163 -3.89 -4.84 3.64
C GLN A 163 -4.02 -3.54 2.85
N ARG A 164 -4.88 -2.62 3.31
CA ARG A 164 -4.88 -1.24 2.81
C ARG A 164 -3.77 -0.44 3.46
N VAL A 165 -3.12 0.38 2.66
CA VAL A 165 -2.04 1.27 3.09
C VAL A 165 -2.42 2.69 2.72
N ASP A 166 -2.41 3.57 3.71
CA ASP A 166 -2.53 5.02 3.57
C ASP A 166 -1.47 5.64 4.48
N ALA A 167 -0.33 6.04 3.93
CA ALA A 167 0.81 6.50 4.71
C ALA A 167 1.63 7.54 3.94
N ARG A 168 2.61 8.13 4.60
CA ARG A 168 3.70 8.83 3.93
C ARG A 168 4.92 7.92 3.86
N GLY A 169 5.72 8.11 2.82
CA GLY A 169 6.91 7.28 2.63
C GLY A 169 7.73 7.71 1.42
N ASP A 170 8.78 6.95 1.17
CA ASP A 170 9.71 7.17 0.08
C ASP A 170 9.47 6.15 -1.03
N LEU A 171 9.54 6.59 -2.29
CA LEU A 171 9.49 5.74 -3.46
C LEU A 171 10.86 5.72 -4.14
N LEU A 172 11.62 4.66 -3.94
CA LEU A 172 12.90 4.42 -4.60
C LEU A 172 12.67 3.74 -5.94
N VAL A 173 13.21 4.32 -7.02
CA VAL A 173 13.16 3.76 -8.38
C VAL A 173 14.57 3.39 -8.81
N GLN A 174 14.79 2.13 -9.12
CA GLN A 174 16.09 1.59 -9.55
C GLN A 174 15.98 0.98 -10.94
N ALA A 175 16.94 1.30 -11.80
CA ALA A 175 17.08 0.69 -13.10
C ALA A 175 18.24 -0.30 -13.06
N LYS A 176 17.97 -1.57 -13.38
CA LYS A 176 19.00 -2.62 -13.51
C LYS A 176 19.15 -2.99 -14.97
N THR A 177 20.38 -2.92 -15.47
CA THR A 177 20.69 -3.40 -16.82
C THR A 177 20.84 -4.92 -16.78
N SER A 178 20.01 -5.63 -17.53
CA SER A 178 20.14 -7.07 -17.70
C SER A 178 21.39 -7.41 -18.53
N ALA A 179 21.99 -8.57 -18.26
CA ALA A 179 23.11 -9.09 -19.05
C ALA A 179 22.75 -9.30 -20.54
N THR A 180 21.47 -9.41 -20.87
CA THR A 180 20.92 -9.51 -22.23
C THR A 180 20.61 -8.17 -22.89
N GLY A 181 20.96 -7.04 -22.24
CA GLY A 181 20.75 -5.68 -22.76
C GLY A 181 19.38 -5.06 -22.50
N GLY A 182 18.51 -5.71 -21.71
CA GLY A 182 17.25 -5.13 -21.22
C GLY A 182 17.48 -4.21 -20.01
N CYS A 183 16.57 -3.26 -19.80
CA CYS A 183 16.51 -2.45 -18.59
C CYS A 183 15.28 -2.87 -17.79
N GLU A 184 15.49 -3.39 -16.59
CA GLU A 184 14.43 -3.70 -15.63
C GLU A 184 14.33 -2.56 -14.62
N ILE A 185 13.13 -2.05 -14.42
CA ILE A 185 12.86 -0.99 -13.46
C ILE A 185 12.14 -1.61 -12.26
N THR A 186 12.78 -1.56 -11.10
CA THR A 186 12.19 -1.95 -9.83
C THR A 186 11.83 -0.71 -9.01
N ARG A 187 10.75 -0.81 -8.22
CA ARG A 187 10.31 0.24 -7.32
C ARG A 187 10.13 -0.31 -5.93
N THR A 188 10.60 0.45 -4.95
CA THR A 188 10.46 0.09 -3.55
C THR A 188 9.78 1.24 -2.83
N ALA A 189 8.68 0.96 -2.14
CA ALA A 189 8.03 1.91 -1.24
C ALA A 189 8.48 1.62 0.19
N THR A 190 9.01 2.61 0.89
CA THR A 190 9.39 2.54 2.29
C THR A 190 8.52 3.51 3.08
N LEU A 191 7.68 3.00 3.97
CA LEU A 191 6.80 3.81 4.80
C LEU A 191 7.55 4.43 5.97
N GLN A 192 7.00 5.50 6.56
CA GLN A 192 7.61 6.17 7.73
C GLN A 192 7.73 5.27 8.96
N ASP A 193 6.89 4.25 9.09
CA ASP A 193 6.96 3.24 10.16
C ASP A 193 8.03 2.15 9.91
N GLY A 194 8.75 2.23 8.78
CA GLY A 194 9.81 1.31 8.37
C GLY A 194 9.32 0.09 7.58
N GLN A 195 8.05 -0.06 7.30
CA GLN A 195 7.57 -1.12 6.40
C GLN A 195 8.08 -0.88 4.98
N VAL A 196 8.48 -1.96 4.30
CA VAL A 196 9.07 -1.92 2.96
C VAL A 196 8.29 -2.84 2.03
N PHE A 197 7.95 -2.34 0.85
CA PHE A 197 7.19 -3.08 -0.16
C PHE A 197 7.84 -2.98 -1.54
N GLU A 198 7.80 -4.07 -2.29
CA GLU A 198 7.98 -4.02 -3.74
C GLU A 198 6.75 -3.35 -4.36
N ALA A 199 6.94 -2.15 -4.95
CA ALA A 199 5.84 -1.33 -5.43
C ALA A 199 5.60 -1.54 -6.92
N HIS A 200 4.38 -1.94 -7.27
CA HIS A 200 3.88 -2.06 -8.63
C HIS A 200 2.99 -0.86 -8.93
N THR A 201 3.34 -0.12 -9.98
CA THR A 201 2.74 1.18 -10.29
C THR A 201 2.11 1.18 -11.67
N TYR A 202 1.16 2.06 -11.89
CA TYR A 202 0.53 2.31 -13.17
C TYR A 202 0.41 3.83 -13.41
N GLY A 203 -0.10 4.22 -14.58
CA GLY A 203 -0.38 5.62 -14.90
C GLY A 203 0.84 6.53 -14.75
N ARG A 204 0.67 7.62 -14.05
CA ARG A 204 1.69 8.67 -13.86
C ARG A 204 2.82 8.22 -12.94
N ARG A 205 2.50 7.46 -11.89
CA ARG A 205 3.51 6.91 -10.97
C ARG A 205 4.44 5.91 -11.67
N GLY A 206 4.00 5.30 -12.77
CA GLY A 206 4.85 4.47 -13.63
C GLY A 206 6.03 5.23 -14.26
N ALA A 207 5.90 6.54 -14.44
CA ALA A 207 6.96 7.42 -14.98
C ALA A 207 7.65 8.26 -13.91
N MET A 208 7.20 8.19 -12.65
CA MET A 208 7.77 8.98 -11.55
C MET A 208 9.19 8.49 -11.22
N PRO A 209 10.17 9.41 -11.06
CA PRO A 209 11.49 9.08 -10.54
C PRO A 209 11.44 8.83 -9.03
N THR A 210 12.59 8.52 -8.41
CA THR A 210 12.71 8.45 -6.95
C THR A 210 12.19 9.73 -6.30
N ARG A 211 11.40 9.58 -5.24
CA ARG A 211 10.80 10.66 -4.46
C ARG A 211 10.77 10.30 -2.99
N ASP A 212 11.04 11.30 -2.16
CA ASP A 212 10.98 11.17 -0.70
C ASP A 212 9.69 11.80 -0.18
N ASN A 213 9.18 11.24 0.91
CA ASN A 213 8.07 11.79 1.68
C ASN A 213 6.81 12.13 0.88
N ILE A 214 6.43 11.24 -0.03
CA ILE A 214 5.18 11.34 -0.81
C ILE A 214 4.03 10.58 -0.14
N GLY A 215 2.80 10.84 -0.58
CA GLY A 215 1.63 10.03 -0.20
C GLY A 215 1.73 8.63 -0.82
N ILE A 216 1.69 7.59 0.00
CA ILE A 216 1.69 6.18 -0.39
C ILE A 216 0.32 5.60 -0.08
N HIS A 217 -0.47 5.36 -1.12
CA HIS A 217 -1.81 4.79 -1.03
C HIS A 217 -1.90 3.53 -1.87
N GLY A 218 -2.39 2.45 -1.30
CA GLY A 218 -2.43 1.20 -2.05
C GLY A 218 -3.02 0.03 -1.31
N VAL A 219 -2.80 -1.16 -1.88
CA VAL A 219 -3.08 -2.43 -1.24
C VAL A 219 -1.81 -3.28 -1.24
N ALA A 220 -1.48 -3.85 -0.09
CA ALA A 220 -0.28 -4.64 0.12
C ALA A 220 -0.62 -6.09 0.45
N LEU A 221 0.18 -7.01 -0.05
CA LEU A 221 0.08 -8.44 0.20
C LEU A 221 1.46 -9.09 0.04
N ASP A 222 1.92 -9.83 1.06
CA ASP A 222 3.19 -10.57 1.03
C ASP A 222 4.42 -9.73 0.59
N GLY A 223 4.53 -8.50 1.10
CA GLY A 223 5.65 -7.61 0.78
C GLY A 223 5.57 -6.93 -0.59
N LYS A 224 4.52 -7.21 -1.38
CA LYS A 224 4.21 -6.50 -2.63
C LYS A 224 3.09 -5.50 -2.41
N MET A 225 3.08 -4.43 -3.20
CA MET A 225 2.07 -3.38 -3.12
C MET A 225 1.63 -2.92 -4.51
N ALA A 226 0.33 -2.92 -4.76
CA ALA A 226 -0.26 -2.14 -5.83
C ALA A 226 -0.39 -0.69 -5.36
N LEU A 227 0.42 0.20 -5.92
CA LEU A 227 0.49 1.60 -5.53
C LEU A 227 -0.48 2.44 -6.38
N SER A 228 -1.33 3.22 -5.71
CA SER A 228 -2.27 4.14 -6.37
C SER A 228 -1.53 5.22 -7.16
N ASP A 229 -2.10 5.59 -8.30
CA ASP A 229 -1.62 6.68 -9.15
C ASP A 229 -1.89 8.08 -8.53
N LEU A 230 -2.69 8.14 -7.48
CA LEU A 230 -3.12 9.39 -6.85
C LEU A 230 -2.33 9.69 -5.57
N PRO A 231 -2.11 10.98 -5.27
CA PRO A 231 -1.44 11.44 -4.05
C PRO A 231 -2.30 11.33 -2.78
N GLY A 232 -3.57 10.98 -2.94
CA GLY A 232 -4.53 10.79 -1.86
C GLY A 232 -5.61 9.78 -2.25
N ARG A 233 -6.33 9.27 -1.26
CA ARG A 233 -7.38 8.27 -1.44
C ARG A 233 -8.73 8.74 -0.90
N VAL A 234 -9.79 8.51 -1.66
CA VAL A 234 -11.17 8.76 -1.20
C VAL A 234 -11.55 7.70 -0.16
N LEU A 235 -11.90 8.16 1.04
CA LEU A 235 -12.34 7.30 2.14
C LEU A 235 -13.82 6.91 2.03
N GLU A 236 -14.12 5.70 2.49
CA GLU A 236 -15.50 5.27 2.71
C GLU A 236 -16.05 5.92 4.00
N PRO A 237 -17.37 6.13 4.12
CA PRO A 237 -17.95 6.72 5.33
C PRO A 237 -17.61 5.95 6.62
N VAL A 238 -17.50 4.62 6.55
CA VAL A 238 -17.13 3.77 7.68
C VAL A 238 -15.67 3.97 8.09
N GLU A 239 -14.76 4.18 7.14
CA GLU A 239 -13.35 4.49 7.41
C GLU A 239 -13.21 5.85 8.07
N VAL A 240 -13.93 6.86 7.56
CA VAL A 240 -13.99 8.20 8.19
C VAL A 240 -14.46 8.10 9.63
N ALA A 241 -15.56 7.38 9.88
CA ALA A 241 -16.09 7.20 11.22
C ALA A 241 -15.09 6.50 12.16
N ALA A 242 -14.40 5.47 11.68
CA ALA A 242 -13.38 4.74 12.45
C ALA A 242 -12.18 5.64 12.81
N ARG A 243 -11.66 6.40 11.85
CA ARG A 243 -10.54 7.32 12.07
C ARG A 243 -10.90 8.46 13.03
N VAL A 244 -12.09 9.03 12.90
CA VAL A 244 -12.60 10.03 13.84
C VAL A 244 -12.76 9.45 15.25
N ALA A 245 -13.27 8.23 15.37
CA ALA A 245 -13.37 7.54 16.67
C ALA A 245 -12.00 7.26 17.30
N ALA A 246 -10.95 7.07 16.48
CA ALA A 246 -9.57 6.96 16.92
C ALA A 246 -8.93 8.32 17.32
N GLY A 247 -9.67 9.43 17.16
CA GLY A 247 -9.22 10.77 17.56
C GLY A 247 -8.59 11.60 16.45
N GLU A 248 -8.61 11.11 15.19
CA GLU A 248 -8.10 11.87 14.07
C GLU A 248 -9.04 13.04 13.73
N LYS A 249 -8.42 14.15 13.31
CA LYS A 249 -9.17 15.36 12.94
C LYS A 249 -9.42 15.41 11.45
N ILE A 250 -10.63 15.84 11.08
CA ILE A 250 -10.95 16.14 9.68
C ILE A 250 -10.72 17.62 9.44
N GLU A 251 -9.82 17.94 8.55
CA GLU A 251 -9.65 19.29 8.03
C GLU A 251 -10.80 19.61 7.06
N VAL A 252 -11.20 20.86 6.98
CA VAL A 252 -12.17 21.33 5.99
C VAL A 252 -11.41 21.91 4.81
N GLY A 253 -11.57 21.31 3.66
CA GLY A 253 -10.97 21.78 2.41
C GLY A 253 -11.57 23.14 1.99
N ALA A 254 -10.76 23.92 1.29
CA ALA A 254 -11.23 25.19 0.73
C ALA A 254 -12.36 24.92 -0.28
N ASP A 255 -13.42 25.69 -0.17
CA ASP A 255 -14.45 25.73 -1.19
C ASP A 255 -13.92 26.57 -2.35
N LEU A 256 -13.28 25.89 -3.31
CA LEU A 256 -12.59 26.55 -4.43
C LEU A 256 -13.56 27.12 -5.47
N THR A 257 -14.86 26.87 -5.36
CA THR A 257 -15.75 27.14 -6.46
C THR A 257 -16.39 28.51 -6.43
N GLY A 258 -16.56 29.17 -5.29
CA GLY A 258 -17.25 30.46 -5.21
C GLY A 258 -18.61 30.49 -5.92
N THR A 259 -19.01 29.35 -6.50
CA THR A 259 -20.23 29.14 -7.27
C THR A 259 -21.26 28.46 -6.36
N ALA A 260 -22.49 28.86 -6.45
CA ALA A 260 -23.57 28.20 -5.71
C ALA A 260 -23.58 26.69 -6.02
N PRO A 261 -23.63 25.81 -4.98
CA PRO A 261 -23.53 24.37 -5.18
C PRO A 261 -24.68 23.88 -6.06
N GLN A 262 -24.34 23.11 -7.10
CA GLN A 262 -25.31 22.39 -7.90
C GLN A 262 -25.79 21.15 -7.11
N ALA A 263 -26.92 20.57 -7.51
CA ALA A 263 -27.53 19.43 -6.79
C ALA A 263 -26.57 18.22 -6.63
N ASP A 264 -25.65 18.02 -7.55
CA ASP A 264 -24.63 16.97 -7.52
C ASP A 264 -23.43 17.28 -6.61
N ASP A 265 -23.31 18.55 -6.14
CA ASP A 265 -22.22 19.00 -5.24
C ASP A 265 -22.52 18.75 -3.76
N LEU A 266 -23.64 18.07 -3.42
CA LEU A 266 -24.02 17.80 -2.03
C LEU A 266 -23.34 16.57 -1.43
N GLU A 267 -22.67 15.76 -2.26
CA GLU A 267 -21.94 14.58 -1.77
C GLU A 267 -20.65 15.01 -1.07
N GLU A 268 -20.55 14.69 0.23
CA GLU A 268 -19.30 14.90 0.96
C GLU A 268 -18.23 13.89 0.51
N VAL A 269 -17.07 14.38 0.15
CA VAL A 269 -15.90 13.59 -0.22
C VAL A 269 -14.81 13.82 0.82
N VAL A 270 -14.31 12.75 1.44
CA VAL A 270 -13.17 12.83 2.37
C VAL A 270 -11.98 12.15 1.72
N ILE A 271 -10.86 12.87 1.63
CA ILE A 271 -9.59 12.37 1.09
C ILE A 271 -8.63 12.13 2.26
N ALA A 272 -8.06 10.94 2.32
CA ALA A 272 -6.88 10.64 3.12
C ALA A 272 -5.62 11.04 2.32
N TRP A 273 -4.74 11.82 2.93
CA TRP A 273 -3.43 12.19 2.39
C TRP A 273 -2.32 11.32 2.96
N ASP A 274 -2.58 10.76 4.14
CA ASP A 274 -1.71 9.83 4.86
C ASP A 274 -2.52 9.14 5.99
N ASP A 275 -1.83 8.48 6.90
CA ASP A 275 -2.40 7.79 8.06
C ASP A 275 -2.94 8.75 9.15
N THR A 276 -2.58 10.03 9.11
CA THR A 276 -2.95 11.02 10.13
C THR A 276 -3.79 12.18 9.61
N ARG A 277 -3.72 12.46 8.31
CA ARG A 277 -4.34 13.63 7.70
C ARG A 277 -5.45 13.27 6.73
N MET A 278 -6.61 13.80 6.98
CA MET A 278 -7.76 13.71 6.08
C MET A 278 -8.46 15.06 5.92
N THR A 279 -8.95 15.32 4.71
CA THR A 279 -9.65 16.56 4.37
C THR A 279 -11.02 16.27 3.78
N ARG A 280 -12.03 16.98 4.28
CA ARG A 280 -13.40 16.92 3.78
C ARG A 280 -13.65 18.01 2.77
N PHE A 281 -14.23 17.65 1.66
CA PHE A 281 -14.66 18.53 0.59
C PHE A 281 -16.17 18.42 0.40
N ARG A 282 -16.81 19.53 0.03
CA ARG A 282 -18.20 19.55 -0.38
C ARG A 282 -18.24 19.41 -1.90
N GLY A 283 -18.58 18.21 -2.38
CA GLY A 283 -18.64 17.88 -3.79
C GLY A 283 -17.37 17.27 -4.38
N LYS A 284 -17.53 16.69 -5.58
CA LYS A 284 -16.43 16.00 -6.26
C LYS A 284 -15.42 16.95 -6.91
N ALA A 285 -15.87 18.11 -7.40
CA ALA A 285 -15.03 19.06 -8.10
C ALA A 285 -13.92 19.64 -7.21
N PRO A 286 -14.19 20.17 -5.99
CA PRO A 286 -13.13 20.63 -5.09
C PRO A 286 -12.20 19.50 -4.65
N ALA A 287 -12.71 18.29 -4.41
CA ALA A 287 -11.89 17.12 -4.09
C ALA A 287 -10.92 16.75 -5.23
N THR A 288 -11.40 16.78 -6.47
CA THR A 288 -10.56 16.55 -7.67
C THR A 288 -9.50 17.63 -7.82
N ALA A 289 -9.85 18.90 -7.64
CA ALA A 289 -8.89 20.00 -7.69
C ALA A 289 -7.78 19.84 -6.65
N ALA A 290 -8.12 19.49 -5.43
CA ALA A 290 -7.15 19.24 -4.36
C ALA A 290 -6.18 18.09 -4.70
N LEU A 291 -6.66 17.01 -5.35
CA LEU A 291 -5.80 15.92 -5.81
C LEU A 291 -4.83 16.39 -6.92
N ILE A 292 -5.31 17.22 -7.85
CA ILE A 292 -4.48 17.80 -8.92
C ILE A 292 -3.39 18.70 -8.33
N ASP A 293 -3.73 19.55 -7.37
CA ASP A 293 -2.79 20.45 -6.73
C ASP A 293 -1.72 19.69 -5.94
N ALA A 294 -2.13 18.67 -5.18
CA ALA A 294 -1.22 17.81 -4.43
C ALA A 294 -0.25 17.05 -5.36
N GLU A 295 -0.76 16.52 -6.48
CA GLU A 295 0.06 15.85 -7.48
C GLU A 295 1.07 16.80 -8.14
N SER A 296 0.65 18.02 -8.46
CA SER A 296 1.53 19.04 -9.02
C SER A 296 2.65 19.41 -8.04
N GLY A 297 2.36 19.44 -6.74
CA GLY A 297 3.34 19.62 -5.67
C GLY A 297 4.33 18.45 -5.60
N GLU A 298 3.87 17.21 -5.67
CA GLU A 298 4.74 16.02 -5.67
C GLU A 298 5.66 15.98 -6.91
N GLN A 299 5.18 16.40 -8.08
CA GLN A 299 5.98 16.44 -9.31
C GLN A 299 7.03 17.55 -9.30
N SER A 300 6.73 18.67 -8.64
CA SER A 300 7.61 19.85 -8.58
C SER A 300 8.69 19.73 -7.50
N ALA A 301 8.56 18.80 -6.55
CA ALA A 301 9.59 18.52 -5.57
C ALA A 301 10.88 18.06 -6.27
N GLU A 302 12.02 18.67 -5.93
CA GLU A 302 13.31 18.26 -6.47
C GLU A 302 13.58 16.78 -6.15
N PRO A 303 14.15 16.02 -7.11
CA PRO A 303 14.58 14.65 -6.83
C PRO A 303 15.59 14.69 -5.68
N ALA A 304 15.48 13.71 -4.78
CA ALA A 304 16.47 13.53 -3.73
C ALA A 304 17.88 13.54 -4.37
N THR A 305 18.69 14.51 -4.04
CA THR A 305 20.10 14.51 -4.43
C THR A 305 20.76 13.43 -3.60
N ASP A 306 21.15 12.31 -4.24
CA ASP A 306 22.02 11.32 -3.63
C ASP A 306 23.26 12.06 -3.13
N GLY A 307 23.32 12.29 -1.82
CA GLY A 307 24.48 12.77 -1.13
C GLY A 307 25.56 11.69 -1.20
N SER A 308 26.46 11.85 -2.16
CA SER A 308 27.68 11.03 -2.35
C SER A 308 28.61 11.14 -1.15
#